data_5495b06132de42b5e1cd56da9fe83fdd
#
_entry.id   5495b06132de42b5e1cd56da9fe83fdd
#
_cell.length_a   1.000
_cell.length_b   1.000
_cell.length_c   1.000
_cell.angle_alpha   90.00
_cell.angle_beta   90.00
_cell.angle_gamma   90.00
#
_symmetry.space_group_name_H-M   'P 1'
#
loop_
_entity.id
_entity.type
_entity.pdbx_description
1 polymer ?
#
loop_
_entity_poly.entity_id
_entity_poly.type
_entity_poly.pdbx_seq_one_letter_code
_entity_poly.pdbx_strand_id
1 'polypeptide(L)'
;DDLTDAEKKAAEGKNWKTDPSGGIIRVAMKVHGCHPFGNAKARAVVWNFPDPIPQHREPLYGTRPDMVAKYPTHEDKKAFWRLPTLYKTVQDKNMADKVYEKFPLILTSGRLVEYEGGGEETRSNPWLAELQQEAFVEINPKTAADRGIRNGSRVWLSSPTGARLNVQALVTERVAPDTVWM
;
A
#
# COMPACT_ATOMS: atom_id res chain seq x y z
N ASP A 1 2.93 -10.65 -20.32
CA ASP A 1 2.75 -10.44 -21.76
C ASP A 1 1.28 -10.06 -22.00
N ASP A 2 0.99 -8.76 -21.82
CA ASP A 2 -0.38 -8.23 -21.80
C ASP A 2 -0.84 -7.74 -23.18
N LEU A 3 -0.11 -8.11 -24.25
CA LEU A 3 -0.45 -7.72 -25.60
C LEU A 3 -1.54 -8.64 -26.15
N THR A 4 -2.55 -8.04 -26.76
CA THR A 4 -3.53 -8.76 -27.55
C THR A 4 -2.89 -9.33 -28.83
N ASP A 5 -3.53 -10.29 -29.47
CA ASP A 5 -3.01 -10.87 -30.72
C ASP A 5 -2.88 -9.83 -31.85
N ALA A 6 -3.77 -8.85 -31.89
CA ALA A 6 -3.67 -7.72 -32.81
C ALA A 6 -2.44 -6.84 -32.54
N GLU A 7 -2.11 -6.61 -31.28
CA GLU A 7 -0.90 -5.87 -30.88
C GLU A 7 0.38 -6.68 -31.17
N LYS A 8 0.38 -7.98 -30.90
CA LYS A 8 1.49 -8.86 -31.23
C LYS A 8 1.77 -8.86 -32.74
N LYS A 9 0.73 -9.00 -33.55
CA LYS A 9 0.84 -8.93 -35.01
C LYS A 9 1.33 -7.56 -35.50
N ALA A 10 0.86 -6.47 -34.91
CA ALA A 10 1.30 -5.11 -35.24
C ALA A 10 2.75 -4.83 -34.79
N ALA A 11 3.24 -5.57 -33.78
CA ALA A 11 4.60 -5.49 -33.26
C ALA A 11 5.59 -6.41 -33.99
N GLU A 12 5.10 -7.36 -34.79
CA GLU A 12 5.91 -8.35 -35.48
C GLU A 12 7.01 -7.69 -36.35
N GLY A 13 8.24 -8.17 -36.24
CA GLY A 13 9.40 -7.63 -36.96
C GLY A 13 9.89 -6.26 -36.49
N LYS A 14 9.38 -5.70 -35.40
CA LYS A 14 9.85 -4.42 -34.83
C LYS A 14 10.97 -4.63 -33.85
N ASN A 15 12.04 -3.87 -34.00
CA ASN A 15 13.14 -3.83 -33.05
C ASN A 15 12.94 -2.66 -32.07
N TRP A 16 12.42 -2.94 -30.89
CA TRP A 16 12.12 -1.97 -29.85
C TRP A 16 13.34 -1.24 -29.27
N LYS A 17 14.54 -1.80 -29.47
CA LYS A 17 15.79 -1.20 -28.98
C LYS A 17 16.37 -0.16 -29.94
N THR A 18 16.16 -0.36 -31.24
CA THR A 18 16.77 0.46 -32.29
C THR A 18 15.79 1.36 -33.02
N ASP A 19 14.49 1.07 -32.91
CA ASP A 19 13.43 1.89 -33.51
C ASP A 19 12.43 2.36 -32.44
N PRO A 20 12.73 3.43 -31.70
CA PRO A 20 11.81 4.01 -30.73
C PRO A 20 10.55 4.56 -31.40
N SER A 21 10.57 4.87 -32.71
CA SER A 21 9.40 5.31 -33.44
C SER A 21 8.41 4.18 -33.70
N GLY A 22 8.90 2.94 -33.72
CA GLY A 22 8.09 1.73 -33.84
C GLY A 22 7.72 1.08 -32.49
N GLY A 23 8.07 1.73 -31.36
CA GLY A 23 7.94 1.18 -30.03
C GLY A 23 6.50 0.83 -29.63
N ILE A 24 6.39 0.11 -28.50
CA ILE A 24 5.12 -0.39 -27.95
C ILE A 24 4.06 0.72 -27.81
N ILE A 25 4.49 1.94 -27.53
CA ILE A 25 3.62 3.11 -27.45
C ILE A 25 2.91 3.36 -28.78
N ARG A 26 3.63 3.27 -29.91
CA ARG A 26 3.03 3.46 -31.24
C ARG A 26 2.07 2.33 -31.62
N VAL A 27 2.40 1.10 -31.23
CA VAL A 27 1.50 -0.05 -31.42
C VAL A 27 0.24 0.15 -30.58
N ALA A 28 0.38 0.49 -29.32
CA ALA A 28 -0.74 0.79 -28.44
C ALA A 28 -1.61 1.95 -28.99
N MET A 29 -0.98 3.02 -29.47
CA MET A 29 -1.68 4.14 -30.11
C MET A 29 -2.47 3.69 -31.34
N LYS A 30 -1.88 2.86 -32.19
CA LYS A 30 -2.52 2.39 -33.43
C LYS A 30 -3.66 1.41 -33.16
N VAL A 31 -3.48 0.50 -32.22
CA VAL A 31 -4.45 -0.56 -31.91
C VAL A 31 -5.57 -0.07 -31.00
N HIS A 32 -5.25 0.75 -29.99
CA HIS A 32 -6.21 1.25 -29.00
C HIS A 32 -6.73 2.65 -29.27
N GLY A 33 -6.24 3.31 -30.33
CA GLY A 33 -6.60 4.69 -30.64
C GLY A 33 -6.12 5.70 -29.60
N CYS A 34 -5.05 5.36 -28.88
CA CYS A 34 -4.41 6.26 -27.93
C CYS A 34 -3.57 7.30 -28.68
N HIS A 35 -3.65 8.55 -28.26
CA HIS A 35 -2.83 9.64 -28.78
C HIS A 35 -2.00 10.25 -27.64
N PRO A 36 -0.76 10.70 -27.91
CA PRO A 36 0.07 11.33 -26.87
C PRO A 36 -0.54 12.59 -26.27
N PHE A 37 -1.58 13.13 -26.90
CA PHE A 37 -2.25 14.38 -26.53
C PHE A 37 -3.69 14.18 -25.99
N GLY A 38 -3.98 13.04 -25.39
CA GLY A 38 -5.16 12.95 -24.54
C GLY A 38 -6.33 12.08 -25.05
N ASN A 39 -6.14 11.24 -26.05
CA ASN A 39 -7.13 10.22 -26.42
C ASN A 39 -6.75 8.80 -25.94
N ALA A 40 -6.01 8.72 -24.86
CA ALA A 40 -5.68 7.43 -24.25
C ALA A 40 -6.93 6.79 -23.63
N LYS A 41 -7.23 5.56 -24.03
CA LYS A 41 -8.25 4.74 -23.37
C LYS A 41 -7.60 3.99 -22.22
N ALA A 42 -8.14 4.14 -21.03
CA ALA A 42 -7.76 3.30 -19.90
C ALA A 42 -8.14 1.86 -20.20
N ARG A 43 -7.19 0.94 -20.01
CA ARG A 43 -7.42 -0.50 -20.13
C ARG A 43 -7.39 -1.12 -18.74
N ALA A 44 -8.50 -1.69 -18.31
CA ALA A 44 -8.58 -2.49 -17.10
C ALA A 44 -8.63 -3.97 -17.47
N VAL A 45 -7.71 -4.78 -16.92
CA VAL A 45 -7.64 -6.23 -17.17
C VAL A 45 -8.16 -6.95 -15.93
N VAL A 46 -9.36 -6.60 -15.51
CA VAL A 46 -9.97 -7.07 -14.24
C VAL A 46 -10.18 -8.58 -14.17
N TRP A 47 -10.35 -9.24 -15.32
CA TRP A 47 -10.56 -10.69 -15.39
C TRP A 47 -9.38 -11.52 -14.90
N ASN A 48 -8.18 -10.93 -14.92
CA ASN A 48 -6.94 -11.57 -14.46
C ASN A 48 -6.66 -11.32 -12.97
N PHE A 49 -7.48 -10.53 -12.31
CA PHE A 49 -7.36 -10.34 -10.88
C PHE A 49 -8.06 -11.45 -10.10
N PRO A 50 -7.49 -11.89 -8.97
CA PRO A 50 -8.13 -12.89 -8.12
C PRO A 50 -9.49 -12.45 -7.61
N ASP A 51 -9.64 -11.15 -7.32
CA ASP A 51 -10.89 -10.50 -6.94
C ASP A 51 -11.20 -9.41 -7.99
N PRO A 52 -11.90 -9.73 -9.10
CA PRO A 52 -12.31 -8.74 -10.11
C PRO A 52 -13.15 -7.61 -9.50
N ILE A 53 -13.95 -7.92 -8.50
CA ILE A 53 -14.61 -6.95 -7.63
C ILE A 53 -13.84 -6.95 -6.32
N PRO A 54 -13.33 -5.79 -5.85
CA PRO A 54 -12.58 -5.71 -4.60
C PRO A 54 -13.36 -6.31 -3.43
N GLN A 55 -12.73 -7.20 -2.67
CA GLN A 55 -13.29 -7.81 -1.48
C GLN A 55 -12.36 -7.57 -0.30
N HIS A 56 -12.96 -7.46 0.89
CA HIS A 56 -12.16 -7.35 2.11
C HIS A 56 -11.36 -8.62 2.36
N ARG A 57 -10.08 -8.45 2.67
CA ARG A 57 -9.18 -9.51 3.12
C ARG A 57 -8.30 -8.98 4.23
N GLU A 58 -8.17 -9.76 5.29
CA GLU A 58 -7.32 -9.40 6.41
C GLU A 58 -5.84 -9.42 6.01
N PRO A 59 -5.02 -8.52 6.60
CA PRO A 59 -3.60 -8.43 6.30
C PRO A 59 -2.82 -9.65 6.82
N LEU A 60 -1.57 -9.80 6.36
CA LEU A 60 -0.67 -10.88 6.76
C LEU A 60 -0.40 -10.93 8.27
N TYR A 61 -0.40 -9.79 8.92
CA TYR A 61 -0.18 -9.61 10.34
C TYR A 61 -1.47 -9.14 11.04
N GLY A 62 -2.59 -9.74 10.66
CA GLY A 62 -3.89 -9.42 11.25
C GLY A 62 -3.86 -9.55 12.77
N THR A 63 -4.43 -8.58 13.48
CA THR A 63 -4.46 -8.55 14.95
C THR A 63 -5.67 -9.29 15.54
N ARG A 64 -6.61 -9.69 14.68
CA ARG A 64 -7.88 -10.32 15.03
C ARG A 64 -7.97 -11.70 14.38
N PRO A 65 -7.63 -12.80 15.09
CA PRO A 65 -7.69 -14.17 14.56
C PRO A 65 -9.07 -14.56 14.02
N ASP A 66 -10.15 -14.09 14.66
CA ASP A 66 -11.52 -14.30 14.22
C ASP A 66 -11.81 -13.67 12.85
N MET A 67 -11.28 -12.48 12.60
CA MET A 67 -11.42 -11.78 11.31
C MET A 67 -10.54 -12.42 10.24
N VAL A 68 -9.31 -12.83 10.59
CA VAL A 68 -8.43 -13.57 9.68
C VAL A 68 -9.08 -14.87 9.23
N ALA A 69 -9.73 -15.60 10.13
CA ALA A 69 -10.46 -16.83 9.80
C ALA A 69 -11.64 -16.56 8.85
N LYS A 70 -12.34 -15.43 9.02
CA LYS A 70 -13.49 -15.05 8.20
C LYS A 70 -13.10 -14.48 6.83
N TYR A 71 -12.04 -13.70 6.78
CA TYR A 71 -11.57 -12.98 5.58
C TYR A 71 -10.07 -13.23 5.33
N PRO A 72 -9.67 -14.49 5.09
CA PRO A 72 -8.26 -14.80 4.92
C PRO A 72 -7.69 -14.11 3.66
N THR A 73 -6.36 -13.95 3.64
CA THR A 73 -5.69 -13.51 2.43
C THR A 73 -5.79 -14.58 1.33
N HIS A 74 -5.28 -14.26 0.16
CA HIS A 74 -5.41 -15.14 -1.00
C HIS A 74 -4.57 -16.41 -0.85
N GLU A 75 -5.06 -17.50 -1.45
CA GLU A 75 -4.31 -18.74 -1.62
C GLU A 75 -2.99 -18.52 -2.38
N ASP A 76 -2.03 -19.41 -2.16
CA ASP A 76 -0.71 -19.39 -2.80
C ASP A 76 -0.81 -19.81 -4.28
N LYS A 77 -1.30 -18.91 -5.12
CA LYS A 77 -1.46 -19.14 -6.55
C LYS A 77 -0.44 -18.35 -7.36
N LYS A 78 0.52 -19.02 -7.96
CA LYS A 78 1.54 -18.41 -8.82
C LYS A 78 0.96 -17.66 -10.02
N ALA A 79 -0.24 -18.04 -10.49
CA ALA A 79 -0.88 -17.45 -11.67
C ALA A 79 -1.28 -15.99 -11.51
N PHE A 80 -1.22 -15.41 -10.31
CA PHE A 80 -1.71 -14.06 -10.03
C PHE A 80 -0.62 -13.01 -9.80
N TRP A 81 0.60 -13.27 -10.20
CA TRP A 81 1.70 -12.28 -10.12
C TRP A 81 1.89 -11.67 -8.74
N ARG A 82 1.65 -12.44 -7.69
CA ARG A 82 1.75 -11.96 -6.30
C ARG A 82 3.16 -12.12 -5.78
N LEU A 83 3.52 -11.21 -4.90
CA LEU A 83 4.70 -11.41 -4.07
C LEU A 83 4.44 -12.60 -3.13
N PRO A 84 5.38 -13.55 -3.01
CA PRO A 84 5.22 -14.71 -2.12
C PRO A 84 4.88 -14.35 -0.67
N THR A 85 5.32 -13.18 -0.21
CA THR A 85 5.02 -12.65 1.12
C THR A 85 3.54 -12.29 1.35
N LEU A 86 2.75 -12.19 0.28
CA LEU A 86 1.31 -11.90 0.35
C LEU A 86 0.44 -13.17 0.34
N TYR A 87 1.04 -14.35 0.39
CA TYR A 87 0.35 -15.61 0.32
C TYR A 87 -0.27 -16.04 1.66
N LYS A 88 -1.31 -16.85 1.55
CA LYS A 88 -2.03 -17.40 2.71
C LYS A 88 -1.11 -18.18 3.65
N THR A 89 -0.14 -18.93 3.13
CA THR A 89 0.85 -19.64 3.95
C THR A 89 1.61 -18.71 4.89
N VAL A 90 1.90 -17.48 4.48
CA VAL A 90 2.56 -16.46 5.32
C VAL A 90 1.60 -15.99 6.41
N GLN A 91 0.34 -15.74 6.06
CA GLN A 91 -0.69 -15.36 7.04
C GLN A 91 -0.93 -16.47 8.06
N ASP A 92 -1.08 -17.71 7.61
CA ASP A 92 -1.30 -18.87 8.47
C ASP A 92 -0.11 -19.08 9.44
N LYS A 93 1.12 -18.90 8.95
CA LYS A 93 2.31 -18.93 9.80
C LYS A 93 2.29 -17.84 10.86
N ASN A 94 1.98 -16.61 10.49
CA ASN A 94 1.90 -15.49 11.43
C ASN A 94 0.82 -15.71 12.50
N MET A 95 -0.29 -16.35 12.13
CA MET A 95 -1.34 -16.74 13.09
C MET A 95 -0.86 -17.85 14.03
N ALA A 96 -0.20 -18.88 13.50
CA ALA A 96 0.35 -19.96 14.31
C ALA A 96 1.43 -19.46 15.28
N ASP A 97 2.29 -18.54 14.84
CA ASP A 97 3.34 -17.92 15.64
C ASP A 97 2.79 -16.84 16.60
N LYS A 98 1.49 -16.58 16.57
CA LYS A 98 0.80 -15.58 17.41
C LYS A 98 1.45 -14.20 17.36
N VAL A 99 1.87 -13.76 16.17
CA VAL A 99 2.54 -12.46 15.98
C VAL A 99 1.70 -11.30 16.52
N TYR A 100 0.38 -11.42 16.48
CA TYR A 100 -0.57 -10.43 16.99
C TYR A 100 -0.46 -10.19 18.51
N GLU A 101 0.02 -11.16 19.31
CA GLU A 101 0.23 -10.95 20.75
C GLU A 101 1.39 -9.98 20.99
N LYS A 102 2.43 -10.05 20.17
CA LYS A 102 3.59 -9.16 20.24
C LYS A 102 3.33 -7.80 19.58
N PHE A 103 2.53 -7.77 18.54
CA PHE A 103 2.18 -6.57 17.77
C PHE A 103 0.65 -6.38 17.74
N PRO A 104 0.04 -5.99 18.88
CA PRO A 104 -1.42 -5.97 19.02
C PRO A 104 -2.11 -4.74 18.42
N LEU A 105 -1.34 -3.72 18.02
CA LEU A 105 -1.90 -2.48 17.50
C LEU A 105 -2.05 -2.52 15.97
N ILE A 106 -3.15 -1.98 15.49
CA ILE A 106 -3.41 -1.78 14.07
C ILE A 106 -2.77 -0.45 13.66
N LEU A 107 -1.89 -0.47 12.68
CA LEU A 107 -1.36 0.74 12.07
C LEU A 107 -2.23 1.14 10.88
N THR A 108 -2.76 2.35 10.92
CA THR A 108 -3.38 3.01 9.78
C THR A 108 -2.52 4.19 9.33
N SER A 109 -2.66 4.60 8.08
CA SER A 109 -1.95 5.77 7.56
C SER A 109 -2.86 6.64 6.72
N GLY A 110 -2.52 7.92 6.64
CA GLY A 110 -3.25 8.90 5.85
C GLY A 110 -2.34 10.01 5.34
N ARG A 111 -2.94 11.07 4.85
CA ARG A 111 -2.23 12.24 4.33
C ARG A 111 -2.36 13.40 5.30
N LEU A 112 -1.26 14.12 5.49
CA LEU A 112 -1.26 15.38 6.23
C LEU A 112 -1.75 16.50 5.31
N VAL A 113 -2.62 17.35 5.82
CA VAL A 113 -3.18 18.49 5.07
C VAL A 113 -2.07 19.43 4.59
N GLU A 114 -1.06 19.61 5.42
CA GLU A 114 0.10 20.48 5.14
C GLU A 114 0.93 20.00 3.96
N TYR A 115 0.92 18.70 3.70
CA TYR A 115 1.76 18.11 2.67
C TYR A 115 0.97 17.53 1.48
N GLU A 116 -0.35 17.70 1.45
CA GLU A 116 -1.17 17.21 0.34
C GLU A 116 -0.67 15.83 -0.15
N GLY A 117 -1.32 14.90 -0.53
CA GLY A 117 -0.85 13.62 -1.06
C GLY A 117 0.55 13.15 -0.58
N GLY A 118 1.49 12.99 -1.50
CA GLY A 118 2.88 12.57 -1.26
C GLY A 118 3.83 13.69 -0.85
N GLY A 119 3.40 14.93 -0.94
CA GLY A 119 4.19 16.11 -0.59
C GLY A 119 5.24 16.50 -1.63
N GLU A 120 5.08 16.08 -2.88
CA GLU A 120 6.04 16.33 -3.94
C GLU A 120 6.24 17.83 -4.18
N GLU A 121 5.17 18.60 -4.27
CA GLU A 121 5.20 20.05 -4.45
C GLU A 121 5.31 20.80 -3.13
N THR A 122 4.62 20.31 -2.10
CA THR A 122 4.44 21.04 -0.83
C THR A 122 5.65 20.99 0.09
N ARG A 123 6.53 19.98 -0.01
CA ARG A 123 7.73 19.87 0.84
C ARG A 123 8.72 21.01 0.69
N SER A 124 8.73 21.68 -0.46
CA SER A 124 9.59 22.82 -0.71
C SER A 124 9.04 24.14 -0.15
N ASN A 125 7.80 24.13 0.37
CA ASN A 125 7.17 25.31 0.95
C ASN A 125 7.59 25.47 2.43
N PRO A 126 8.37 26.52 2.78
CA PRO A 126 8.89 26.69 4.13
C PRO A 126 7.79 26.94 5.17
N TRP A 127 6.69 27.57 4.80
CA TRP A 127 5.58 27.82 5.72
C TRP A 127 4.84 26.54 6.11
N LEU A 128 4.66 25.62 5.16
CA LEU A 128 4.07 24.32 5.45
C LEU A 128 5.00 23.47 6.32
N ALA A 129 6.31 23.55 6.08
CA ALA A 129 7.31 22.90 6.92
C ALA A 129 7.33 23.43 8.36
N GLU A 130 7.06 24.74 8.56
CA GLU A 130 6.91 25.31 9.91
C GLU A 130 5.65 24.81 10.62
N LEU A 131 4.55 24.59 9.90
CA LEU A 131 3.30 24.06 10.47
C LEU A 131 3.42 22.60 10.90
N GLN A 132 4.14 21.79 10.14
CA GLN A 132 4.34 20.37 10.40
C GLN A 132 5.78 19.96 10.15
N GLN A 133 6.61 20.03 11.18
CA GLN A 133 8.07 19.85 11.08
C GLN A 133 8.51 18.40 11.05
N GLU A 134 7.79 17.49 11.70
CA GLU A 134 8.19 16.10 11.86
C GLU A 134 6.99 15.15 11.78
N ALA A 135 7.31 13.90 11.44
CA ALA A 135 6.33 12.82 11.52
C ALA A 135 5.91 12.54 12.98
N PHE A 136 4.65 12.23 13.15
CA PHE A 136 4.09 11.88 14.44
C PHE A 136 3.23 10.62 14.33
N VAL A 137 2.93 10.01 15.47
CA VAL A 137 1.95 8.93 15.57
C VAL A 137 0.82 9.33 16.50
N GLU A 138 -0.42 9.25 16.01
CA GLU A 138 -1.60 9.41 16.85
C GLU A 138 -1.82 8.13 17.67
N ILE A 139 -2.03 8.31 18.96
CA ILE A 139 -2.25 7.21 19.91
C ILE A 139 -3.39 7.55 20.85
N ASN A 140 -4.28 6.61 21.08
CA ASN A 140 -5.40 6.80 22.00
C ASN A 140 -4.91 7.05 23.45
N PRO A 141 -5.56 7.93 24.22
CA PRO A 141 -5.17 8.23 25.61
C PRO A 141 -5.06 6.99 26.50
N LYS A 142 -5.99 6.04 26.36
CA LYS A 142 -5.92 4.78 27.12
C LYS A 142 -4.67 3.99 26.78
N THR A 143 -4.39 3.80 25.50
CA THR A 143 -3.20 3.07 25.02
C THR A 143 -1.91 3.76 25.41
N ALA A 144 -1.90 5.09 25.36
CA ALA A 144 -0.76 5.89 25.81
C ALA A 144 -0.51 5.72 27.33
N ALA A 145 -1.56 5.80 28.14
CA ALA A 145 -1.48 5.59 29.58
C ALA A 145 -0.98 4.19 29.94
N ASP A 146 -1.54 3.15 29.32
CA ASP A 146 -1.16 1.75 29.52
C ASP A 146 0.34 1.49 29.19
N ARG A 147 0.96 2.35 28.36
CA ARG A 147 2.36 2.26 27.95
C ARG A 147 3.28 3.33 28.55
N GLY A 148 2.77 4.17 29.44
CA GLY A 148 3.52 5.27 30.05
C GLY A 148 3.96 6.37 29.05
N ILE A 149 3.25 6.52 27.93
CA ILE A 149 3.52 7.50 26.87
C ILE A 149 2.80 8.81 27.21
N ARG A 150 3.51 9.93 27.14
CA ARG A 150 2.95 11.28 27.28
C ARG A 150 2.83 11.94 25.92
N ASN A 151 1.88 12.84 25.78
CA ASN A 151 1.79 13.68 24.59
C ASN A 151 3.12 14.42 24.33
N GLY A 152 3.58 14.41 23.09
CA GLY A 152 4.87 15.00 22.70
C GLY A 152 6.11 14.13 22.99
N SER A 153 5.98 12.99 23.66
CA SER A 153 7.10 12.09 23.90
C SER A 153 7.60 11.46 22.61
N ARG A 154 8.91 11.21 22.53
CA ARG A 154 9.49 10.38 21.45
C ARG A 154 9.20 8.92 21.74
N VAL A 155 8.70 8.21 20.73
CA VAL A 155 8.35 6.79 20.81
C VAL A 155 8.94 6.02 19.64
N TRP A 156 9.20 4.75 19.86
CA TRP A 156 9.58 3.83 18.80
C TRP A 156 8.36 3.06 18.32
N LEU A 157 8.06 3.21 17.04
CA LEU A 157 7.11 2.39 16.32
C LEU A 157 7.87 1.23 15.67
N SER A 158 7.43 0.00 15.90
CA SER A 158 8.09 -1.21 15.39
C SER A 158 7.09 -2.11 14.68
N SER A 159 7.50 -2.77 13.61
CA SER A 159 6.69 -3.71 12.85
C SER A 159 7.19 -5.16 13.00
N PRO A 160 6.36 -6.16 12.67
CA PRO A 160 6.78 -7.57 12.63
C PRO A 160 7.92 -7.84 11.64
N THR A 161 8.10 -7.01 10.63
CA THR A 161 9.18 -7.12 9.64
C THR A 161 10.54 -6.64 10.15
N GLY A 162 10.60 -6.14 11.40
CA GLY A 162 11.82 -5.59 11.98
C GLY A 162 12.05 -4.09 11.69
N ALA A 163 11.18 -3.45 10.91
CA ALA A 163 11.27 -2.02 10.69
C ALA A 163 10.99 -1.25 11.99
N ARG A 164 11.71 -0.16 12.21
CA ARG A 164 11.56 0.71 13.38
C ARG A 164 11.65 2.17 12.97
N LEU A 165 10.80 2.99 13.58
CA LEU A 165 10.77 4.42 13.35
C LEU A 165 10.64 5.15 14.69
N ASN A 166 11.42 6.22 14.87
CA ASN A 166 11.32 7.09 16.03
C ASN A 166 10.52 8.33 15.67
N VAL A 167 9.38 8.54 16.31
CA VAL A 167 8.42 9.62 16.02
C VAL A 167 7.91 10.27 17.29
N GLN A 168 7.29 11.42 17.15
CA GLN A 168 6.60 12.09 18.25
C GLN A 168 5.21 11.49 18.46
N ALA A 169 4.80 11.28 19.71
CA ALA A 169 3.46 10.82 20.05
C ALA A 169 2.48 12.00 20.14
N LEU A 170 1.39 11.92 19.40
CA LEU A 170 0.22 12.78 19.54
C LEU A 170 -0.90 11.99 20.23
N VAL A 171 -1.09 12.26 21.51
CA VAL A 171 -2.14 11.58 22.30
C VAL A 171 -3.49 12.23 22.00
N THR A 172 -4.40 11.45 21.40
CA THR A 172 -5.69 11.96 20.92
C THR A 172 -6.76 10.86 20.89
N GLU A 173 -8.02 11.24 21.07
CA GLU A 173 -9.18 10.34 20.96
C GLU A 173 -9.63 10.09 19.52
N ARG A 174 -8.95 10.67 18.52
CA ARG A 174 -9.27 10.43 17.10
C ARG A 174 -9.06 8.99 16.64
N VAL A 175 -8.24 8.25 17.35
CA VAL A 175 -7.98 6.82 17.08
C VAL A 175 -8.49 5.93 18.21
N ALA A 176 -8.92 4.71 17.87
CA ALA A 176 -9.37 3.73 18.84
C ALA A 176 -8.21 3.18 19.70
N PRO A 177 -8.46 2.59 20.88
CA PRO A 177 -7.40 2.09 21.75
C PRO A 177 -6.51 0.98 21.15
N ASP A 178 -7.00 0.25 20.17
CA ASP A 178 -6.27 -0.80 19.44
C ASP A 178 -5.57 -0.29 18.17
N THR A 179 -5.67 0.99 17.88
CA THR A 179 -5.25 1.59 16.62
C THR A 179 -4.28 2.75 16.83
N VAL A 180 -3.30 2.86 15.96
CA VAL A 180 -2.43 4.04 15.82
C VAL A 180 -2.50 4.53 14.38
N TRP A 181 -2.39 5.85 14.20
CA TRP A 181 -2.37 6.48 12.88
C TRP A 181 -1.07 7.24 12.66
N MET A 182 -0.56 7.18 11.40
CA MET A 182 0.68 7.84 11.01
C MET A 182 0.65 8.28 9.55
#